data_6a7e6ec65862cc8a8936e6704aa4eb7a
#
_entry.id   6a7e6ec65862cc8a8936e6704aa4eb7a
#
_cell.length_a   1.000
_cell.length_b   1.000
_cell.length_c   1.000
_cell.angle_alpha   90.00
_cell.angle_beta   90.00
_cell.angle_gamma   90.00
#
_symmetry.space_group_name_H-M   'P 1'
#
loop_
_entity.id
_entity.type
_entity.pdbx_description
1 polymer ?
#
loop_
_entity_poly.entity_id
_entity_poly.type
_entity_poly.pdbx_seq_one_letter_code
_entity_poly.pdbx_strand_id
1 'polypeptide(L)'
;MKVVLANNLGFCKGVEKALEEAEKVCSEVEGKRKIYFYGEIVHNALVTDAFKKKGAIMIKSPQEIKEPGIVVIRAHGVSDKERREFIEKGNEIVDCTCPVVLKGQRLVRESDIPVIILGYKGHSEVNSLCGSSDSYVPVISSLSDLDEISPGRYRGVVQTTFSTPLLDEIIEKGREKGIEIEMSNTICRASIVRRKCVEKLAESVEAVVVVGAQHSANAKELVQTAKRKGCPSFLVENENSIPTEVLAYNIIGLTAGASTPGSQYLNVKERLESR
;
A
#
# COMPACT_ATOMS: atom_id res chain seq x y z
N MET A 1 -5.49 -14.97 26.78
CA MET A 1 -6.48 -13.93 26.44
C MET A 1 -7.33 -14.40 25.26
N LYS A 2 -8.54 -13.84 25.05
CA LYS A 2 -9.41 -14.22 23.92
C LYS A 2 -9.06 -13.39 22.69
N VAL A 3 -8.78 -14.04 21.54
CA VAL A 3 -8.50 -13.34 20.28
C VAL A 3 -9.65 -13.56 19.29
N VAL A 4 -10.18 -12.45 18.75
CA VAL A 4 -11.25 -12.43 17.73
C VAL A 4 -10.65 -11.95 16.41
N LEU A 5 -10.72 -12.79 15.38
CA LEU A 5 -10.19 -12.43 14.05
C LEU A 5 -11.18 -11.58 13.26
N ALA A 6 -10.67 -10.58 12.54
CA ALA A 6 -11.45 -9.87 11.53
C ALA A 6 -11.80 -10.79 10.35
N ASN A 7 -12.95 -10.56 9.70
CA ASN A 7 -13.40 -11.39 8.57
C ASN A 7 -12.58 -11.24 7.28
N ASN A 8 -11.78 -10.19 7.14
CA ASN A 8 -10.99 -9.91 5.93
C ASN A 8 -9.60 -9.45 6.34
N LEU A 9 -8.65 -10.37 6.45
CA LEU A 9 -7.27 -10.10 6.86
C LEU A 9 -6.27 -10.84 5.95
N GLY A 10 -5.00 -10.41 5.97
CA GLY A 10 -3.95 -11.01 5.15
C GLY A 10 -3.96 -10.51 3.70
N PHE A 11 -3.38 -11.27 2.78
CA PHE A 11 -3.22 -10.85 1.40
C PHE A 11 -4.54 -10.46 0.73
N CYS A 12 -4.50 -9.40 -0.10
CA CYS A 12 -5.59 -9.09 -1.00
C CYS A 12 -5.30 -9.70 -2.39
N LYS A 13 -6.34 -9.83 -3.24
CA LYS A 13 -6.19 -10.40 -4.59
C LYS A 13 -5.12 -9.71 -5.45
N GLY A 14 -4.92 -8.40 -5.28
CA GLY A 14 -3.87 -7.67 -6.01
C GLY A 14 -2.47 -8.05 -5.53
N VAL A 15 -2.29 -8.27 -4.24
CA VAL A 15 -1.04 -8.77 -3.64
C VAL A 15 -0.80 -10.22 -4.03
N GLU A 16 -1.80 -11.09 -3.90
CA GLU A 16 -1.68 -12.51 -4.31
C GLU A 16 -1.20 -12.63 -5.75
N LYS A 17 -1.86 -11.93 -6.68
CA LYS A 17 -1.45 -11.93 -8.09
C LYS A 17 -0.01 -11.43 -8.29
N ALA A 18 0.39 -10.35 -7.60
CA ALA A 18 1.75 -9.83 -7.72
C ALA A 18 2.79 -10.84 -7.22
N LEU A 19 2.48 -11.56 -6.14
CA LEU A 19 3.35 -12.59 -5.58
C LEU A 19 3.43 -13.83 -6.48
N GLU A 20 2.31 -14.28 -7.05
CA GLU A 20 2.24 -15.40 -8.00
C GLU A 20 3.11 -15.13 -9.24
N GLU A 21 2.99 -13.94 -9.84
CA GLU A 21 3.80 -13.56 -11.01
C GLU A 21 5.30 -13.47 -10.66
N ALA A 22 5.64 -12.87 -9.51
CA ALA A 22 7.02 -12.78 -9.04
C ALA A 22 7.60 -14.18 -8.74
N GLU A 23 6.82 -15.07 -8.15
CA GLU A 23 7.20 -16.46 -7.87
C GLU A 23 7.45 -17.25 -9.15
N LYS A 24 6.59 -17.08 -10.14
CA LYS A 24 6.74 -17.70 -11.46
C LYS A 24 8.06 -17.30 -12.11
N VAL A 25 8.39 -16.01 -12.10
CA VAL A 25 9.67 -15.52 -12.65
C VAL A 25 10.87 -16.16 -11.95
N CYS A 26 10.85 -16.21 -10.61
CA CYS A 26 11.95 -16.81 -9.85
C CYS A 26 12.14 -18.29 -10.16
N SER A 27 11.05 -19.05 -10.35
CA SER A 27 11.10 -20.48 -10.65
C SER A 27 11.50 -20.79 -12.10
N GLU A 28 11.02 -20.00 -13.08
CA GLU A 28 11.32 -20.24 -14.51
C GLU A 28 12.76 -19.87 -14.90
N VAL A 29 13.35 -18.89 -14.21
CA VAL A 29 14.68 -18.38 -14.57
C VAL A 29 15.81 -19.23 -13.99
N GLU A 30 15.62 -19.88 -12.84
CA GLU A 30 16.56 -20.83 -12.19
C GLU A 30 18.04 -20.39 -12.22
N GLY A 31 18.32 -19.13 -11.96
CA GLY A 31 19.68 -18.59 -11.93
C GLY A 31 20.34 -18.34 -13.30
N LYS A 32 19.66 -18.59 -14.41
CA LYS A 32 20.19 -18.34 -15.77
C LYS A 32 20.29 -16.86 -16.12
N ARG A 33 19.51 -16.00 -15.48
CA ARG A 33 19.49 -14.54 -15.65
C ARG A 33 19.37 -13.87 -14.30
N LYS A 34 19.84 -12.61 -14.21
CA LYS A 34 19.61 -11.78 -13.01
C LYS A 34 18.13 -11.39 -12.93
N ILE A 35 17.60 -11.44 -11.71
CA ILE A 35 16.24 -10.99 -11.41
C ILE A 35 16.35 -9.81 -10.45
N TYR A 36 15.90 -8.66 -10.89
CA TYR A 36 15.90 -7.41 -10.13
C TYR A 36 14.48 -7.10 -9.67
N PHE A 37 14.30 -6.90 -8.38
CA PHE A 37 13.04 -6.42 -7.83
C PHE A 37 13.15 -4.93 -7.58
N TYR A 38 12.33 -4.14 -8.24
CA TYR A 38 12.29 -2.70 -8.03
C TYR A 38 11.53 -2.36 -6.75
N GLY A 39 12.30 -2.21 -5.65
CA GLY A 39 11.77 -2.08 -4.29
C GLY A 39 11.15 -3.38 -3.76
N GLU A 40 10.44 -3.28 -2.66
CA GLU A 40 9.68 -4.40 -2.10
C GLU A 40 8.47 -4.70 -2.98
N ILE A 41 8.28 -5.96 -3.37
CA ILE A 41 7.12 -6.38 -4.19
C ILE A 41 5.79 -5.96 -3.51
N VAL A 42 5.77 -6.09 -2.19
CA VAL A 42 4.75 -5.58 -1.27
C VAL A 42 5.43 -5.14 0.02
N HIS A 43 4.82 -4.26 0.80
CA HIS A 43 5.37 -3.78 2.07
C HIS A 43 5.37 -4.87 3.15
N ASN A 44 6.32 -5.82 3.02
CA ASN A 44 6.51 -6.89 3.99
C ASN A 44 7.92 -7.49 3.91
N ALA A 45 8.70 -7.38 4.99
CA ALA A 45 10.08 -7.84 5.05
C ALA A 45 10.19 -9.37 4.89
N LEU A 46 9.28 -10.17 5.47
CA LEU A 46 9.31 -11.63 5.34
C LEU A 46 9.14 -12.05 3.87
N VAL A 47 8.25 -11.38 3.14
CA VAL A 47 8.05 -11.62 1.70
C VAL A 47 9.30 -11.23 0.92
N THR A 48 9.86 -10.05 1.20
CA THR A 48 11.08 -9.56 0.54
C THR A 48 12.25 -10.52 0.76
N ASP A 49 12.45 -10.99 1.99
CA ASP A 49 13.55 -11.91 2.32
C ASP A 49 13.34 -13.31 1.71
N ALA A 50 12.12 -13.76 1.55
CA ALA A 50 11.82 -15.00 0.82
C ALA A 50 12.29 -14.92 -0.64
N PHE A 51 12.05 -13.80 -1.34
CA PHE A 51 12.51 -13.59 -2.71
C PHE A 51 14.04 -13.41 -2.80
N LYS A 52 14.67 -12.71 -1.85
CA LYS A 52 16.15 -12.63 -1.76
C LYS A 52 16.78 -14.02 -1.66
N LYS A 53 16.22 -14.92 -0.84
CA LYS A 53 16.70 -16.32 -0.72
C LYS A 53 16.58 -17.11 -2.03
N LYS A 54 15.69 -16.70 -2.94
CA LYS A 54 15.55 -17.27 -4.30
C LYS A 54 16.45 -16.58 -5.33
N GLY A 55 17.36 -15.70 -4.90
CA GLY A 55 18.32 -15.02 -5.78
C GLY A 55 17.83 -13.69 -6.35
N ALA A 56 16.69 -13.15 -5.89
CA ALA A 56 16.24 -11.84 -6.31
C ALA A 56 17.12 -10.71 -5.73
N ILE A 57 17.50 -9.77 -6.57
CA ILE A 57 18.31 -8.60 -6.24
C ILE A 57 17.40 -7.41 -6.05
N MET A 58 17.33 -6.86 -4.84
CA MET A 58 16.55 -5.66 -4.55
C MET A 58 17.28 -4.43 -5.07
N ILE A 59 16.62 -3.62 -5.89
CA ILE A 59 17.12 -2.34 -6.40
C ILE A 59 16.17 -1.19 -6.06
N LYS A 60 16.70 0.01 -5.94
CA LYS A 60 15.93 1.25 -5.65
C LYS A 60 15.91 2.21 -6.83
N SER A 61 16.79 2.00 -7.82
CA SER A 61 16.86 2.82 -9.03
C SER A 61 17.36 2.01 -10.23
N PRO A 62 17.04 2.42 -11.47
CA PRO A 62 17.57 1.80 -12.68
C PRO A 62 19.12 1.84 -12.77
N GLN A 63 19.77 2.78 -12.09
CA GLN A 63 21.22 2.97 -12.08
C GLN A 63 21.98 1.87 -11.35
N GLU A 64 21.31 1.14 -10.47
CA GLU A 64 21.90 0.00 -9.74
C GLU A 64 22.08 -1.26 -10.62
N ILE A 65 21.42 -1.31 -11.79
CA ILE A 65 21.53 -2.42 -12.74
C ILE A 65 22.84 -2.30 -13.52
N LYS A 66 23.74 -3.28 -13.35
CA LYS A 66 25.04 -3.34 -14.01
C LYS A 66 25.05 -4.19 -15.27
N GLU A 67 24.15 -5.15 -15.37
CA GLU A 67 23.98 -6.05 -16.51
C GLU A 67 22.50 -6.31 -16.78
N PRO A 68 22.08 -6.47 -18.04
CA PRO A 68 20.67 -6.73 -18.35
C PRO A 68 20.11 -7.98 -17.70
N GLY A 69 18.85 -7.91 -17.28
CA GLY A 69 18.16 -9.02 -16.62
C GLY A 69 16.64 -8.92 -16.76
N ILE A 70 15.94 -9.46 -15.77
CA ILE A 70 14.49 -9.31 -15.65
C ILE A 70 14.22 -8.36 -14.49
N VAL A 71 13.46 -7.30 -14.75
CA VAL A 71 13.02 -6.35 -13.72
C VAL A 71 11.57 -6.63 -13.36
N VAL A 72 11.35 -7.04 -12.11
CA VAL A 72 10.02 -7.24 -11.54
C VAL A 72 9.56 -5.92 -10.93
N ILE A 73 8.50 -5.33 -11.48
CA ILE A 73 7.88 -4.12 -10.96
C ILE A 73 6.90 -4.51 -9.86
N ARG A 74 7.03 -3.86 -8.70
CA ARG A 74 6.19 -4.09 -7.52
C ARG A 74 4.72 -3.74 -7.73
N ALA A 75 3.85 -4.22 -6.82
CA ALA A 75 2.41 -3.97 -6.83
C ALA A 75 2.01 -2.47 -6.81
N HIS A 76 2.88 -1.59 -6.33
CA HIS A 76 2.67 -0.14 -6.27
C HIS A 76 2.93 0.60 -7.59
N GLY A 77 3.44 -0.11 -8.61
CA GLY A 77 3.83 0.47 -9.89
C GLY A 77 5.15 1.21 -9.87
N VAL A 78 5.45 1.82 -10.98
CA VAL A 78 6.67 2.56 -11.28
C VAL A 78 6.32 3.76 -12.17
N SER A 79 7.14 4.82 -12.17
CA SER A 79 6.99 5.95 -13.10
C SER A 79 7.26 5.53 -14.55
N ASP A 80 6.64 6.22 -15.50
CA ASP A 80 6.86 5.96 -16.93
C ASP A 80 8.31 6.22 -17.34
N LYS A 81 8.99 7.19 -16.69
CA LYS A 81 10.40 7.47 -16.87
C LYS A 81 11.28 6.28 -16.46
N GLU A 82 11.11 5.79 -15.23
CA GLU A 82 11.90 4.65 -14.72
C GLU A 82 11.63 3.39 -15.55
N ARG A 83 10.38 3.16 -15.98
CA ARG A 83 10.04 2.05 -16.88
C ARG A 83 10.81 2.14 -18.19
N ARG A 84 10.89 3.32 -18.83
CA ARG A 84 11.68 3.54 -20.04
C ARG A 84 13.17 3.29 -19.80
N GLU A 85 13.73 3.80 -18.70
CA GLU A 85 15.13 3.58 -18.33
C GLU A 85 15.48 2.10 -18.15
N PHE A 86 14.59 1.30 -17.56
CA PHE A 86 14.79 -0.16 -17.46
C PHE A 86 14.85 -0.82 -18.85
N ILE A 87 13.95 -0.46 -19.76
CA ILE A 87 13.91 -1.01 -21.12
C ILE A 87 15.13 -0.59 -21.93
N GLU A 88 15.53 0.69 -21.87
CA GLU A 88 16.70 1.23 -22.56
C GLU A 88 18.02 0.56 -22.13
N LYS A 89 18.09 0.08 -20.87
CA LYS A 89 19.20 -0.73 -20.37
C LYS A 89 19.13 -2.21 -20.79
N GLY A 90 18.21 -2.60 -21.67
CA GLY A 90 18.06 -3.95 -22.20
C GLY A 90 17.40 -4.95 -21.26
N ASN A 91 16.70 -4.49 -20.24
CA ASN A 91 15.99 -5.39 -19.34
C ASN A 91 14.62 -5.80 -19.87
N GLU A 92 14.23 -7.03 -19.58
CA GLU A 92 12.85 -7.49 -19.69
C GLU A 92 12.04 -7.03 -18.47
N ILE A 93 10.79 -6.59 -18.70
CA ILE A 93 9.91 -6.12 -17.62
C ILE A 93 8.84 -7.17 -17.31
N VAL A 94 8.77 -7.57 -16.05
CA VAL A 94 7.61 -8.28 -15.50
C VAL A 94 6.84 -7.33 -14.60
N ASP A 95 5.66 -6.93 -15.05
CA ASP A 95 4.87 -5.90 -14.39
C ASP A 95 3.85 -6.51 -13.42
N CYS A 96 4.19 -6.51 -12.12
CA CYS A 96 3.32 -6.96 -11.04
C CYS A 96 2.45 -5.82 -10.46
N THR A 97 2.31 -4.69 -11.17
CA THR A 97 1.49 -3.56 -10.71
C THR A 97 0.04 -3.97 -10.52
N CYS A 98 -0.53 -3.63 -9.37
CA CYS A 98 -1.94 -3.91 -9.08
C CYS A 98 -2.85 -3.25 -10.13
N PRO A 99 -3.87 -3.97 -10.67
CA PRO A 99 -4.78 -3.40 -11.67
C PRO A 99 -5.48 -2.10 -11.24
N VAL A 100 -5.72 -1.90 -9.94
CA VAL A 100 -6.31 -0.65 -9.43
C VAL A 100 -5.31 0.51 -9.54
N VAL A 101 -4.01 0.25 -9.30
CA VAL A 101 -2.95 1.24 -9.49
C VAL A 101 -2.76 1.55 -10.98
N LEU A 102 -2.74 0.53 -11.86
CA LEU A 102 -2.70 0.73 -13.32
C LEU A 102 -3.87 1.60 -13.81
N LYS A 103 -5.07 1.41 -13.26
CA LYS A 103 -6.22 2.28 -13.55
C LYS A 103 -5.92 3.74 -13.15
N GLY A 104 -5.35 3.94 -11.96
CA GLY A 104 -4.95 5.27 -11.48
C GLY A 104 -3.93 5.94 -12.39
N GLN A 105 -2.86 5.22 -12.77
CA GLN A 105 -1.85 5.70 -13.70
C GLN A 105 -2.45 6.09 -15.06
N ARG A 106 -3.37 5.28 -15.60
CA ARG A 106 -4.06 5.60 -16.85
C ARG A 106 -4.88 6.88 -16.74
N LEU A 107 -5.62 7.07 -15.63
CA LEU A 107 -6.40 8.29 -15.38
C LEU A 107 -5.52 9.55 -15.31
N VAL A 108 -4.28 9.42 -14.82
CA VAL A 108 -3.31 10.52 -14.83
C VAL A 108 -2.85 10.83 -16.26
N ARG A 109 -2.48 9.81 -17.05
CA ARG A 109 -2.00 9.98 -18.44
C ARG A 109 -3.06 10.55 -19.38
N GLU A 110 -4.31 10.10 -19.24
CA GLU A 110 -5.41 10.42 -20.15
C GLU A 110 -6.21 11.66 -19.72
N SER A 111 -5.76 12.37 -18.67
CA SER A 111 -6.47 13.55 -18.19
C SER A 111 -6.31 14.74 -19.14
N ASP A 112 -7.43 15.34 -19.49
CA ASP A 112 -7.55 16.57 -20.31
C ASP A 112 -7.50 17.86 -19.45
N ILE A 113 -7.48 17.74 -18.14
CA ILE A 113 -7.38 18.83 -17.17
C ILE A 113 -6.24 18.57 -16.18
N PRO A 114 -5.72 19.59 -15.48
CA PRO A 114 -4.69 19.42 -14.48
C PRO A 114 -5.05 18.35 -13.46
N VAL A 115 -4.06 17.51 -13.10
CA VAL A 115 -4.25 16.40 -12.16
C VAL A 115 -3.70 16.78 -10.79
N ILE A 116 -4.39 16.35 -9.73
CA ILE A 116 -3.87 16.30 -8.36
C ILE A 116 -3.96 14.86 -7.83
N ILE A 117 -2.96 14.45 -7.06
CA ILE A 117 -2.99 13.17 -6.36
C ILE A 117 -3.40 13.38 -4.92
N LEU A 118 -4.42 12.65 -4.48
CA LEU A 118 -4.89 12.62 -3.09
C LEU A 118 -4.27 11.38 -2.43
N GLY A 119 -3.20 11.58 -1.67
CA GLY A 119 -2.39 10.47 -1.16
C GLY A 119 -1.22 10.93 -0.29
N TYR A 120 -0.52 10.00 0.34
CA TYR A 120 0.58 10.29 1.25
C TYR A 120 1.88 10.58 0.46
N LYS A 121 2.43 11.79 0.59
CA LYS A 121 3.69 12.22 -0.04
C LYS A 121 4.81 11.19 0.24
N GLY A 122 5.57 10.84 -0.80
CA GLY A 122 6.67 9.87 -0.69
C GLY A 122 6.26 8.39 -0.73
N HIS A 123 4.96 8.07 -0.68
CA HIS A 123 4.51 6.69 -0.84
C HIS A 123 4.75 6.19 -2.27
N SER A 124 5.18 4.93 -2.41
CA SER A 124 5.54 4.31 -3.69
C SER A 124 4.45 4.40 -4.76
N GLU A 125 3.19 4.16 -4.38
CA GLU A 125 2.04 4.27 -5.28
C GLU A 125 1.84 5.72 -5.73
N VAL A 126 1.94 6.69 -4.81
CA VAL A 126 1.81 8.11 -5.12
C VAL A 126 2.91 8.55 -6.09
N ASN A 127 4.16 8.14 -5.84
CA ASN A 127 5.27 8.43 -6.75
C ASN A 127 5.03 7.84 -8.15
N SER A 128 4.49 6.63 -8.24
CA SER A 128 4.17 6.01 -9.52
C SER A 128 3.02 6.71 -10.25
N LEU A 129 2.01 7.20 -9.53
CA LEU A 129 0.92 8.00 -10.08
C LEU A 129 1.43 9.35 -10.61
N CYS A 130 2.20 10.10 -9.81
CA CYS A 130 2.82 11.35 -10.24
C CYS A 130 3.71 11.15 -11.47
N GLY A 131 4.52 10.07 -11.48
CA GLY A 131 5.41 9.72 -12.56
C GLY A 131 4.72 9.16 -13.82
N SER A 132 3.40 9.13 -13.86
CA SER A 132 2.59 8.82 -15.05
C SER A 132 2.18 10.06 -15.83
N SER A 133 2.67 11.25 -15.44
CA SER A 133 2.52 12.51 -16.17
C SER A 133 3.91 13.06 -16.47
N ASP A 134 4.05 13.69 -17.62
CA ASP A 134 5.25 14.46 -17.99
C ASP A 134 5.28 15.85 -17.32
N SER A 135 4.13 16.30 -16.77
CA SER A 135 4.00 17.56 -16.05
C SER A 135 4.06 17.34 -14.55
N TYR A 136 4.36 18.42 -13.80
CA TYR A 136 4.27 18.38 -12.33
C TYR A 136 2.85 18.08 -11.88
N VAL A 137 2.72 17.11 -10.98
CA VAL A 137 1.44 16.71 -10.37
C VAL A 137 1.52 16.94 -8.86
N PRO A 138 0.76 17.91 -8.32
CA PRO A 138 0.74 18.17 -6.88
C PRO A 138 0.10 17.01 -6.12
N VAL A 139 0.60 16.80 -4.89
CA VAL A 139 0.12 15.76 -3.98
C VAL A 139 -0.49 16.41 -2.74
N ILE A 140 -1.74 16.10 -2.45
CA ILE A 140 -2.46 16.55 -1.26
C ILE A 140 -2.52 15.39 -0.27
N SER A 141 -1.79 15.51 0.84
CA SER A 141 -1.72 14.55 1.94
C SER A 141 -2.46 15.04 3.19
N SER A 142 -2.73 16.33 3.28
CA SER A 142 -3.34 17.02 4.41
C SER A 142 -4.10 18.27 3.96
N LEU A 143 -4.91 18.86 4.85
CA LEU A 143 -5.65 20.08 4.55
C LEU A 143 -4.73 21.27 4.25
N SER A 144 -3.57 21.37 4.89
CA SER A 144 -2.59 22.44 4.65
C SER A 144 -2.01 22.42 3.24
N ASP A 145 -1.96 21.27 2.57
CA ASP A 145 -1.46 21.19 1.20
C ASP A 145 -2.38 21.93 0.19
N LEU A 146 -3.64 22.18 0.56
CA LEU A 146 -4.58 22.97 -0.25
C LEU A 146 -4.14 24.44 -0.39
N ASP A 147 -3.30 24.95 0.52
CA ASP A 147 -2.80 26.32 0.47
C ASP A 147 -1.82 26.55 -0.71
N GLU A 148 -1.23 25.46 -1.22
CA GLU A 148 -0.31 25.47 -2.35
C GLU A 148 -1.02 25.30 -3.70
N ILE A 149 -2.35 25.04 -3.70
CA ILE A 149 -3.12 24.78 -4.91
C ILE A 149 -3.90 26.04 -5.31
N SER A 150 -3.71 26.50 -6.55
CA SER A 150 -4.48 27.61 -7.10
C SER A 150 -5.96 27.22 -7.29
N PRO A 151 -6.91 28.17 -7.14
CA PRO A 151 -8.29 27.95 -7.53
C PRO A 151 -8.38 27.46 -8.98
N GLY A 152 -9.26 26.49 -9.22
CA GLY A 152 -9.42 25.89 -10.56
C GLY A 152 -10.05 24.51 -10.53
N ARG A 153 -10.18 23.90 -11.71
CA ARG A 153 -10.75 22.56 -11.90
C ARG A 153 -9.64 21.55 -12.11
N TYR A 154 -9.69 20.45 -11.35
CA TYR A 154 -8.67 19.42 -11.32
C TYR A 154 -9.24 18.01 -11.40
N ARG A 155 -8.52 17.09 -12.03
CA ARG A 155 -8.75 15.65 -11.92
C ARG A 155 -8.13 15.13 -10.63
N GLY A 156 -8.96 14.67 -9.68
CA GLY A 156 -8.48 14.02 -8.46
C GLY A 156 -8.28 12.52 -8.66
N VAL A 157 -7.05 12.03 -8.54
CA VAL A 157 -6.73 10.60 -8.51
C VAL A 157 -6.28 10.23 -7.10
N VAL A 158 -6.90 9.21 -6.50
CA VAL A 158 -6.73 8.88 -5.08
C VAL A 158 -5.84 7.66 -4.93
N GLN A 159 -4.88 7.73 -4.00
CA GLN A 159 -4.12 6.55 -3.57
C GLN A 159 -5.09 5.47 -3.05
N THR A 160 -4.87 4.22 -3.46
CA THR A 160 -5.79 3.09 -3.20
C THR A 160 -6.09 2.82 -1.73
N THR A 161 -5.22 3.27 -0.83
CA THR A 161 -5.30 3.08 0.62
C THR A 161 -5.54 4.37 1.40
N PHE A 162 -5.79 5.49 0.71
CA PHE A 162 -5.97 6.80 1.35
C PHE A 162 -7.18 6.83 2.29
N SER A 163 -7.09 7.65 3.34
CA SER A 163 -8.15 7.81 4.34
C SER A 163 -9.39 8.44 3.72
N THR A 164 -10.54 7.75 3.81
CA THR A 164 -11.80 8.28 3.28
C THR A 164 -12.28 9.51 4.05
N PRO A 165 -12.26 9.56 5.40
CA PRO A 165 -12.64 10.78 6.12
C PRO A 165 -11.76 11.98 5.75
N LEU A 166 -10.45 11.81 5.66
CA LEU A 166 -9.54 12.88 5.26
C LEU A 166 -9.79 13.32 3.80
N LEU A 167 -10.12 12.38 2.91
CA LEU A 167 -10.50 12.69 1.53
C LEU A 167 -11.72 13.57 1.47
N ASP A 168 -12.77 13.23 2.24
CA ASP A 168 -14.02 14.00 2.28
C ASP A 168 -13.76 15.43 2.81
N GLU A 169 -12.94 15.58 3.87
CA GLU A 169 -12.52 16.87 4.40
C GLU A 169 -11.73 17.71 3.38
N ILE A 170 -10.81 17.08 2.65
CA ILE A 170 -10.03 17.76 1.60
C ILE A 170 -10.93 18.27 0.47
N ILE A 171 -11.91 17.47 0.05
CA ILE A 171 -12.86 17.87 -1.01
C ILE A 171 -13.72 19.05 -0.55
N GLU A 172 -14.23 19.01 0.69
CA GLU A 172 -15.04 20.09 1.25
C GLU A 172 -14.25 21.39 1.36
N LYS A 173 -13.06 21.33 1.98
CA LYS A 173 -12.19 22.49 2.15
C LYS A 173 -11.62 23.00 0.83
N GLY A 174 -11.34 22.14 -0.13
CA GLY A 174 -10.93 22.52 -1.48
C GLY A 174 -12.01 23.36 -2.16
N ARG A 175 -13.28 22.95 -2.05
CA ARG A 175 -14.42 23.71 -2.62
C ARG A 175 -14.52 25.11 -2.01
N GLU A 176 -14.34 25.26 -0.69
CA GLU A 176 -14.33 26.58 -0.01
C GLU A 176 -13.22 27.49 -0.56
N LYS A 177 -12.12 26.93 -1.05
CA LYS A 177 -10.97 27.64 -1.65
C LYS A 177 -11.08 27.81 -3.18
N GLY A 178 -12.21 27.44 -3.79
CA GLY A 178 -12.40 27.50 -5.24
C GLY A 178 -11.63 26.41 -6.01
N ILE A 179 -11.24 25.30 -5.34
CA ILE A 179 -10.59 24.15 -5.95
C ILE A 179 -11.67 23.10 -6.21
N GLU A 180 -12.05 22.93 -7.49
CA GLU A 180 -13.03 21.94 -7.91
C GLU A 180 -12.34 20.62 -8.28
N ILE A 181 -12.58 19.57 -7.50
CA ILE A 181 -11.94 18.27 -7.71
C ILE A 181 -12.91 17.29 -8.35
N GLU A 182 -12.69 16.98 -9.62
CA GLU A 182 -13.41 15.90 -10.30
C GLU A 182 -12.83 14.55 -9.87
N MET A 183 -13.54 13.88 -8.98
CA MET A 183 -13.08 12.66 -8.36
C MET A 183 -13.11 11.45 -9.31
N SER A 184 -11.95 10.88 -9.56
CA SER A 184 -11.80 9.55 -10.10
C SER A 184 -11.58 8.57 -8.94
N ASN A 185 -12.65 7.90 -8.50
CA ASN A 185 -12.57 7.01 -7.34
C ASN A 185 -11.68 5.79 -7.64
N THR A 186 -10.46 5.84 -7.14
CA THR A 186 -9.44 4.79 -7.21
C THR A 186 -9.17 4.12 -5.87
N ILE A 187 -9.92 4.46 -4.81
CA ILE A 187 -9.82 3.74 -3.52
C ILE A 187 -10.17 2.28 -3.74
N CYS A 188 -9.27 1.39 -3.31
CA CYS A 188 -9.42 -0.04 -3.51
C CYS A 188 -10.57 -0.60 -2.69
N ARG A 189 -11.47 -1.37 -3.35
CA ARG A 189 -12.58 -2.04 -2.66
C ARG A 189 -12.09 -2.93 -1.51
N ALA A 190 -10.94 -3.61 -1.67
CA ALA A 190 -10.36 -4.42 -0.59
C ALA A 190 -9.99 -3.57 0.63
N SER A 191 -9.48 -2.34 0.44
CA SER A 191 -9.19 -1.40 1.54
C SER A 191 -10.48 -0.97 2.24
N ILE A 192 -11.54 -0.65 1.48
CA ILE A 192 -12.85 -0.27 2.03
C ILE A 192 -13.45 -1.41 2.87
N VAL A 193 -13.46 -2.63 2.34
CA VAL A 193 -14.01 -3.80 3.04
C VAL A 193 -13.24 -4.08 4.33
N ARG A 194 -11.90 -3.99 4.31
CA ARG A 194 -11.07 -4.19 5.51
C ARG A 194 -11.38 -3.16 6.60
N ARG A 195 -11.49 -1.88 6.24
CA ARG A 195 -11.88 -0.83 7.19
C ARG A 195 -13.22 -1.13 7.84
N LYS A 196 -14.23 -1.51 7.06
CA LYS A 196 -15.55 -1.90 7.59
C LYS A 196 -15.48 -3.13 8.53
N CYS A 197 -14.60 -4.08 8.24
CA CYS A 197 -14.38 -5.23 9.14
C CYS A 197 -13.73 -4.80 10.46
N VAL A 198 -12.78 -3.86 10.42
CA VAL A 198 -12.14 -3.30 11.62
C VAL A 198 -13.12 -2.45 12.43
N GLU A 199 -13.96 -1.64 11.79
CA GLU A 199 -15.03 -0.89 12.47
C GLU A 199 -15.94 -1.81 13.29
N LYS A 200 -16.43 -2.89 12.66
CA LYS A 200 -17.26 -3.90 13.35
C LYS A 200 -16.51 -4.64 14.47
N LEU A 201 -15.24 -4.98 14.21
CA LEU A 201 -14.42 -5.66 15.20
C LEU A 201 -14.22 -4.78 16.45
N ALA A 202 -13.92 -3.49 16.23
CA ALA A 202 -13.70 -2.52 17.30
C ALA A 202 -14.91 -2.32 18.22
N GLU A 203 -16.13 -2.63 17.76
CA GLU A 203 -17.37 -2.57 18.55
C GLU A 203 -17.53 -3.75 19.52
N SER A 204 -16.75 -4.82 19.35
CA SER A 204 -16.93 -6.09 20.09
C SER A 204 -15.71 -6.54 20.91
N VAL A 205 -14.63 -5.74 20.92
CA VAL A 205 -13.37 -6.07 21.58
C VAL A 205 -12.86 -4.89 22.42
N GLU A 206 -11.93 -5.14 23.33
CA GLU A 206 -11.35 -4.11 24.21
C GLU A 206 -10.20 -3.35 23.55
N ALA A 207 -9.47 -4.00 22.64
CA ALA A 207 -8.43 -3.39 21.83
C ALA A 207 -8.25 -4.12 20.50
N VAL A 208 -7.69 -3.44 19.48
CA VAL A 208 -7.40 -4.03 18.18
C VAL A 208 -5.89 -4.08 17.95
N VAL A 209 -5.38 -5.26 17.60
CA VAL A 209 -4.01 -5.46 17.09
C VAL A 209 -4.07 -5.61 15.58
N VAL A 210 -3.32 -4.76 14.88
CA VAL A 210 -3.15 -4.79 13.43
C VAL A 210 -1.77 -5.33 13.11
N VAL A 211 -1.69 -6.45 12.40
CA VAL A 211 -0.40 -7.03 11.97
C VAL A 211 -0.02 -6.46 10.60
N GLY A 212 1.16 -5.86 10.49
CA GLY A 212 1.65 -5.28 9.24
C GLY A 212 2.90 -4.43 9.42
N ALA A 213 3.56 -4.11 8.30
CA ALA A 213 4.77 -3.29 8.33
C ALA A 213 4.49 -1.85 8.78
N GLN A 214 5.42 -1.26 9.55
CA GLN A 214 5.31 0.12 10.07
C GLN A 214 5.18 1.18 8.97
N HIS A 215 5.69 0.93 7.77
CA HIS A 215 5.58 1.83 6.62
C HIS A 215 4.39 1.52 5.69
N SER A 216 3.56 0.51 6.01
CA SER A 216 2.36 0.17 5.24
C SER A 216 1.22 1.16 5.49
N ALA A 217 0.86 1.95 4.46
CA ALA A 217 -0.27 2.88 4.52
C ALA A 217 -1.59 2.18 4.86
N ASN A 218 -1.84 0.99 4.27
CA ASN A 218 -3.04 0.21 4.59
C ASN A 218 -3.08 -0.22 6.06
N ALA A 219 -1.98 -0.72 6.63
CA ALA A 219 -1.95 -1.15 8.03
C ALA A 219 -2.16 0.04 8.99
N LYS A 220 -1.50 1.17 8.72
CA LYS A 220 -1.70 2.42 9.49
C LYS A 220 -3.16 2.88 9.46
N GLU A 221 -3.81 2.85 8.29
CA GLU A 221 -5.21 3.25 8.14
C GLU A 221 -6.16 2.31 8.91
N LEU A 222 -5.86 1.01 9.02
CA LEU A 222 -6.65 0.10 9.86
C LEU A 222 -6.54 0.45 11.35
N VAL A 223 -5.33 0.82 11.83
CA VAL A 223 -5.14 1.32 13.20
C VAL A 223 -5.96 2.59 13.43
N GLN A 224 -5.88 3.56 12.52
CA GLN A 224 -6.65 4.80 12.64
C GLN A 224 -8.17 4.55 12.60
N THR A 225 -8.60 3.57 11.81
CA THR A 225 -10.01 3.15 11.74
C THR A 225 -10.53 2.68 13.10
N ALA A 226 -9.78 1.81 13.80
CA ALA A 226 -10.15 1.37 15.15
C ALA A 226 -10.13 2.53 16.16
N LYS A 227 -9.10 3.41 16.08
CA LYS A 227 -9.01 4.60 16.95
C LYS A 227 -10.19 5.56 16.77
N ARG A 228 -10.65 5.79 15.55
CA ARG A 228 -11.85 6.61 15.28
C ARG A 228 -13.13 6.03 15.89
N LYS A 229 -13.18 4.71 16.13
CA LYS A 229 -14.26 4.04 16.86
C LYS A 229 -14.07 4.09 18.39
N GLY A 230 -13.06 4.81 18.89
CA GLY A 230 -12.74 4.88 20.33
C GLY A 230 -12.06 3.62 20.87
N CYS A 231 -11.68 2.66 20.02
CA CYS A 231 -11.05 1.41 20.44
C CYS A 231 -9.52 1.55 20.43
N PRO A 232 -8.82 1.29 21.54
CA PRO A 232 -7.36 1.23 21.59
C PRO A 232 -6.81 0.32 20.49
N SER A 233 -5.76 0.76 19.80
CA SER A 233 -5.26 -0.06 18.69
C SER A 233 -3.76 0.10 18.47
N PHE A 234 -3.12 -1.01 18.11
CA PHE A 234 -1.69 -1.21 18.06
C PHE A 234 -1.26 -1.80 16.72
N LEU A 235 -0.20 -1.23 16.11
CA LEU A 235 0.42 -1.81 14.93
C LEU A 235 1.62 -2.66 15.37
N VAL A 236 1.62 -3.92 14.97
CA VAL A 236 2.70 -4.87 15.27
C VAL A 236 3.20 -5.53 13.99
N GLU A 237 4.51 -5.75 13.89
CA GLU A 237 5.08 -6.42 12.71
C GLU A 237 5.11 -7.95 12.87
N ASN A 238 5.28 -8.44 14.09
CA ASN A 238 5.36 -9.87 14.39
C ASN A 238 5.05 -10.12 15.87
N GLU A 239 5.08 -11.38 16.30
CA GLU A 239 4.80 -11.84 17.66
C GLU A 239 5.77 -11.28 18.72
N ASN A 240 6.98 -10.85 18.32
CA ASN A 240 7.98 -10.27 19.23
C ASN A 240 7.82 -8.76 19.41
N SER A 241 7.05 -8.11 18.54
CA SER A 241 6.81 -6.66 18.55
C SER A 241 5.49 -6.27 19.24
N ILE A 242 4.83 -7.20 19.94
CA ILE A 242 3.59 -6.93 20.67
C ILE A 242 3.90 -6.05 21.87
N PRO A 243 3.34 -4.82 21.96
CA PRO A 243 3.55 -3.94 23.11
C PRO A 243 2.98 -4.53 24.41
N THR A 244 3.61 -4.23 25.53
CA THR A 244 3.16 -4.69 26.85
C THR A 244 1.78 -4.17 27.23
N GLU A 245 1.40 -3.00 26.72
CA GLU A 245 0.09 -2.38 26.92
C GLU A 245 -1.06 -3.25 26.39
N VAL A 246 -0.82 -4.08 25.37
CA VAL A 246 -1.81 -5.02 24.83
C VAL A 246 -2.24 -6.04 25.90
N LEU A 247 -1.34 -6.34 26.85
CA LEU A 247 -1.59 -7.33 27.91
C LEU A 247 -2.61 -6.86 28.97
N ALA A 248 -2.97 -5.59 28.97
CA ALA A 248 -3.99 -5.03 29.85
C ALA A 248 -5.43 -5.42 29.44
N TYR A 249 -5.61 -5.99 28.24
CA TYR A 249 -6.92 -6.32 27.67
C TYR A 249 -7.17 -7.83 27.68
N ASN A 250 -8.43 -8.23 27.91
CA ASN A 250 -8.84 -9.64 27.94
C ASN A 250 -9.37 -10.13 26.57
N ILE A 251 -9.98 -9.22 25.79
CA ILE A 251 -10.56 -9.52 24.50
C ILE A 251 -9.89 -8.65 23.44
N ILE A 252 -9.07 -9.26 22.59
CA ILE A 252 -8.31 -8.59 21.53
C ILE A 252 -8.92 -8.92 20.16
N GLY A 253 -9.20 -7.89 19.39
CA GLY A 253 -9.46 -8.00 17.96
C GLY A 253 -8.14 -8.09 17.19
N LEU A 254 -7.98 -9.09 16.34
CA LEU A 254 -6.79 -9.22 15.49
C LEU A 254 -7.16 -9.06 14.02
N THR A 255 -6.48 -8.15 13.35
CA THR A 255 -6.55 -7.96 11.90
C THR A 255 -5.16 -7.87 11.29
N ALA A 256 -5.08 -7.89 9.95
CA ALA A 256 -3.80 -7.82 9.24
C ALA A 256 -3.90 -6.95 7.99
N GLY A 257 -2.79 -6.28 7.67
CA GLY A 257 -2.64 -5.50 6.44
C GLY A 257 -2.73 -6.37 5.18
N ALA A 258 -3.02 -5.72 4.03
CA ALA A 258 -3.17 -6.37 2.73
C ALA A 258 -1.89 -7.04 2.21
N SER A 259 -0.74 -6.74 2.80
CA SER A 259 0.58 -7.30 2.47
C SER A 259 1.11 -8.27 3.52
N THR A 260 0.27 -8.73 4.46
CA THR A 260 0.67 -9.58 5.60
C THR A 260 0.37 -11.05 5.29
N PRO A 261 1.38 -11.94 5.30
CA PRO A 261 1.17 -13.38 5.14
C PRO A 261 0.34 -13.98 6.27
N GLY A 262 -0.37 -15.09 5.97
CA GLY A 262 -1.15 -15.84 6.95
C GLY A 262 -0.34 -16.29 8.16
N SER A 263 0.85 -16.84 7.92
CA SER A 263 1.76 -17.29 9.00
C SER A 263 2.10 -16.18 9.99
N GLN A 264 2.31 -14.95 9.52
CA GLN A 264 2.69 -13.81 10.35
C GLN A 264 1.60 -13.43 11.36
N TYR A 265 0.35 -13.28 10.92
CA TYR A 265 -0.73 -12.94 11.85
C TYR A 265 -1.18 -14.13 12.70
N LEU A 266 -1.01 -15.38 12.25
CA LEU A 266 -1.27 -16.56 13.05
C LEU A 266 -0.26 -16.69 14.18
N ASN A 267 1.03 -16.45 13.97
CA ASN A 267 2.04 -16.41 15.03
C ASN A 267 1.70 -15.35 16.10
N VAL A 268 1.26 -14.15 15.66
CA VAL A 268 0.80 -13.11 16.60
C VAL A 268 -0.41 -13.58 17.40
N LYS A 269 -1.39 -14.25 16.75
CA LYS A 269 -2.56 -14.82 17.40
C LYS A 269 -2.16 -15.83 18.49
N GLU A 270 -1.34 -16.80 18.13
CA GLU A 270 -0.85 -17.83 19.06
C GLU A 270 -0.13 -17.22 20.26
N ARG A 271 0.72 -16.21 20.01
CA ARG A 271 1.44 -15.48 21.06
C ARG A 271 0.50 -14.74 22.02
N LEU A 272 -0.60 -14.17 21.51
CA LEU A 272 -1.61 -13.50 22.32
C LEU A 272 -2.43 -14.52 23.14
N GLU A 273 -2.82 -15.64 22.54
CA GLU A 273 -3.63 -16.68 23.21
C GLU A 273 -2.85 -17.47 24.26
N SER A 274 -1.52 -17.61 24.11
CA SER A 274 -0.64 -18.32 25.07
C SER A 274 -0.38 -17.53 26.36
N ARG A 275 -0.92 -16.35 26.49
CA ARG A 275 -0.84 -15.47 27.68
C ARG A 275 -2.22 -15.35 28.36
#